data_2ca49aff552f8ba009757c095dd10d71
#
_entry.id   2ca49aff552f8ba009757c095dd10d71
#
_cell.length_a   1.000
_cell.length_b   1.000
_cell.length_c   1.000
_cell.angle_alpha   90.00
_cell.angle_beta   90.00
_cell.angle_gamma   90.00
#
_symmetry.space_group_name_H-M   'P 1'
#
loop_
_entity.id
_entity.type
_entity.pdbx_description
1 polymer ?
#
loop_
_entity_poly.entity_id
_entity_poly.type
_entity_poly.pdbx_seq_one_letter_code
_entity_poly.pdbx_strand_id
1 'polypeptide(L)'
;MNFELIDNLFQVVLLGGASLAALFLSLRRRSRCLLILALGYACFSMGTLYFLLHLAITGNVPQVFYVSEVSWIASYLCFLSLQILRMEQLQLRARPLPALGAILTAALVLVFRMLGPSYLMSLLFALTLGAIVYLSAFHLRSRPAHRGLDVHLLFCIALQLLLFIVSDFLEDYTRFNLYFAVDIALTASLAALLPLTLREVGRK
;
A
#
# COMPACT_ATOMS: atom_id res chain seq x y z
N MET A 1 -18.37 16.70 -13.39
CA MET A 1 -16.94 16.50 -13.07
C MET A 1 -16.85 15.09 -12.51
N ASN A 2 -16.10 14.22 -13.11
CA ASN A 2 -16.01 12.81 -12.68
C ASN A 2 -15.23 12.76 -11.37
N PHE A 3 -15.82 12.18 -10.31
CA PHE A 3 -15.18 12.14 -8.98
C PHE A 3 -13.91 11.26 -8.98
N GLU A 4 -13.91 10.21 -9.81
CA GLU A 4 -12.75 9.35 -10.05
C GLU A 4 -11.49 10.15 -10.45
N LEU A 5 -11.64 11.19 -11.28
CA LEU A 5 -10.52 12.02 -11.71
C LEU A 5 -9.97 12.88 -10.57
N ILE A 6 -10.86 13.36 -9.68
CA ILE A 6 -10.45 14.14 -8.50
C ILE A 6 -9.70 13.26 -7.51
N ASP A 7 -10.21 12.06 -7.26
CA ASP A 7 -9.62 11.11 -6.32
C ASP A 7 -8.22 10.66 -6.78
N ASN A 8 -8.10 10.26 -8.05
CA ASN A 8 -6.80 9.89 -8.62
C ASN A 8 -5.81 11.06 -8.61
N LEU A 9 -6.25 12.29 -8.88
CA LEU A 9 -5.40 13.48 -8.78
C LEU A 9 -4.93 13.71 -7.34
N PHE A 10 -5.83 13.57 -6.37
CA PHE A 10 -5.49 13.66 -4.95
C PHE A 10 -4.42 12.64 -4.55
N GLN A 11 -4.55 11.38 -4.98
CA GLN A 11 -3.57 10.33 -4.74
C GLN A 11 -2.19 10.67 -5.33
N VAL A 12 -2.16 11.10 -6.59
CA VAL A 12 -0.91 11.48 -7.29
C VAL A 12 -0.22 12.62 -6.55
N VAL A 13 -0.94 13.66 -6.19
CA VAL A 13 -0.37 14.84 -5.51
C VAL A 13 0.11 14.49 -4.11
N LEU A 14 -0.70 13.77 -3.32
CA LEU A 14 -0.37 13.46 -1.93
C LEU A 14 0.80 12.48 -1.85
N LEU A 15 0.75 11.36 -2.58
CA LEU A 15 1.81 10.34 -2.53
C LEU A 15 3.05 10.75 -3.32
N GLY A 16 2.90 11.47 -4.42
CA GLY A 16 4.03 12.09 -5.13
C GLY A 16 4.77 13.09 -4.26
N GLY A 17 4.05 13.97 -3.58
CA GLY A 17 4.62 14.91 -2.59
C GLY A 17 5.29 14.19 -1.41
N ALA A 18 4.65 13.13 -0.87
CA ALA A 18 5.23 12.30 0.18
C ALA A 18 6.50 11.57 -0.29
N SER A 19 6.53 11.11 -1.56
CA SER A 19 7.72 10.50 -2.18
C SER A 19 8.90 11.47 -2.21
N LEU A 20 8.69 12.68 -2.72
CA LEU A 20 9.73 13.72 -2.78
C LEU A 20 10.24 14.10 -1.39
N ALA A 21 9.33 14.27 -0.44
CA ALA A 21 9.67 14.56 0.96
C ALA A 21 10.48 13.41 1.59
N ALA A 22 10.05 12.16 1.39
CA ALA A 22 10.76 10.98 1.90
C ALA A 22 12.15 10.84 1.26
N LEU A 23 12.28 11.10 -0.05
CA LEU A 23 13.56 11.08 -0.78
C LEU A 23 14.51 12.15 -0.22
N PHE A 24 14.06 13.39 -0.08
CA PHE A 24 14.86 14.47 0.48
C PHE A 24 15.34 14.14 1.90
N LEU A 25 14.45 13.63 2.75
CA LEU A 25 14.79 13.24 4.12
C LEU A 25 15.71 12.03 4.15
N SER A 26 15.57 11.10 3.20
CA SER A 26 16.47 9.94 3.05
C SER A 26 17.89 10.37 2.75
N LEU A 27 18.07 11.28 1.81
CA LEU A 27 19.39 11.83 1.45
C LEU A 27 20.01 12.58 2.62
N ARG A 28 19.21 13.42 3.32
CA ARG A 28 19.68 14.20 4.46
C ARG A 28 20.07 13.33 5.66
N ARG A 29 19.29 12.27 5.94
CA ARG A 29 19.51 11.39 7.10
C ARG A 29 20.27 10.10 6.77
N ARG A 30 20.64 9.90 5.51
CA ARG A 30 21.28 8.67 4.98
C ARG A 30 20.55 7.39 5.41
N SER A 31 19.20 7.42 5.38
CA SER A 31 18.36 6.35 5.87
C SER A 31 17.79 5.48 4.75
N ARG A 32 18.16 4.20 4.72
CA ARG A 32 17.62 3.21 3.77
C ARG A 32 16.10 3.03 3.91
N CYS A 33 15.56 3.09 5.14
CA CYS A 33 14.13 2.98 5.38
C CYS A 33 13.33 4.07 4.66
N LEU A 34 13.82 5.32 4.75
CA LEU A 34 13.18 6.46 4.08
C LEU A 34 13.32 6.37 2.56
N LEU A 35 14.43 5.83 2.04
CA LEU A 35 14.61 5.62 0.61
C LEU A 35 13.61 4.59 0.06
N ILE A 36 13.47 3.45 0.74
CA ILE A 36 12.52 2.41 0.36
C ILE A 36 11.08 2.94 0.42
N LEU A 37 10.76 3.72 1.45
CA LEU A 37 9.45 4.36 1.57
C LEU A 37 9.19 5.35 0.42
N ALA A 38 10.19 6.16 0.05
CA ALA A 38 10.10 7.08 -1.10
C ALA A 38 9.82 6.33 -2.41
N LEU A 39 10.52 5.21 -2.64
CA LEU A 39 10.28 4.35 -3.81
C LEU A 39 8.87 3.75 -3.80
N GLY A 40 8.37 3.32 -2.65
CA GLY A 40 7.00 2.81 -2.51
C GLY A 40 5.96 3.86 -2.91
N TYR A 41 6.09 5.07 -2.40
CA TYR A 41 5.21 6.18 -2.78
C TYR A 41 5.34 6.56 -4.26
N ALA A 42 6.57 6.58 -4.80
CA ALA A 42 6.80 6.84 -6.22
C ALA A 42 6.08 5.81 -7.10
N CYS A 43 6.23 4.52 -6.80
CA CYS A 43 5.56 3.46 -7.53
C CYS A 43 4.04 3.62 -7.49
N PHE A 44 3.46 3.88 -6.31
CA PHE A 44 2.02 4.08 -6.20
C PHE A 44 1.55 5.28 -7.02
N SER A 45 2.18 6.44 -6.82
CA SER A 45 1.87 7.67 -7.51
C SER A 45 1.99 7.54 -9.04
N MET A 46 3.02 6.83 -9.54
CA MET A 46 3.21 6.60 -10.98
C MET A 46 2.13 5.70 -11.58
N GLY A 47 1.71 4.66 -10.87
CA GLY A 47 0.60 3.82 -11.31
C GLY A 47 -0.70 4.59 -11.42
N THR A 48 -1.02 5.39 -10.41
CA THR A 48 -2.20 6.25 -10.41
C THR A 48 -2.10 7.37 -11.44
N LEU A 49 -0.91 7.95 -11.65
CA LEU A 49 -0.67 8.96 -12.70
C LEU A 49 -0.93 8.38 -14.11
N TYR A 50 -0.46 7.16 -14.37
CA TYR A 50 -0.75 6.49 -15.64
C TYR A 50 -2.26 6.34 -15.83
N PHE A 51 -2.99 5.87 -14.82
CA PHE A 51 -4.44 5.71 -14.87
C PHE A 51 -5.14 7.06 -15.13
N LEU A 52 -4.77 8.09 -14.36
CA LEU A 52 -5.29 9.45 -14.49
C LEU A 52 -5.08 10.03 -15.91
N LEU A 53 -3.87 9.92 -16.45
CA LEU A 53 -3.55 10.42 -17.79
C LEU A 53 -4.32 9.67 -18.87
N HIS A 54 -4.42 8.34 -18.77
CA HIS A 54 -5.19 7.54 -19.70
C HIS A 54 -6.67 7.97 -19.69
N LEU A 55 -7.28 8.07 -18.50
CA LEU A 55 -8.67 8.51 -18.33
C LEU A 55 -8.87 9.94 -18.88
N ALA A 56 -7.96 10.86 -18.61
CA ALA A 56 -8.04 12.25 -19.04
C ALA A 56 -7.90 12.40 -20.58
N ILE A 57 -7.06 11.58 -21.23
CA ILE A 57 -6.79 11.67 -22.68
C ILE A 57 -7.84 10.91 -23.49
N THR A 58 -8.23 9.70 -23.06
CA THR A 58 -9.10 8.81 -23.83
C THR A 58 -10.56 8.90 -23.42
N GLY A 59 -10.87 9.44 -22.25
CA GLY A 59 -12.20 9.45 -21.65
C GLY A 59 -12.69 8.07 -21.17
N ASN A 60 -11.85 7.04 -21.30
CA ASN A 60 -12.19 5.66 -20.95
C ASN A 60 -11.18 5.11 -19.92
N VAL A 61 -11.68 4.21 -19.08
CA VAL A 61 -10.83 3.43 -18.18
C VAL A 61 -9.88 2.54 -19.02
N PRO A 62 -8.60 2.41 -18.66
CA PRO A 62 -7.68 1.52 -19.36
C PRO A 62 -8.23 0.09 -19.42
N GLN A 63 -8.34 -0.49 -20.62
CA GLN A 63 -8.83 -1.86 -20.79
C GLN A 63 -7.91 -2.91 -20.13
N VAL A 64 -6.64 -2.56 -19.95
CA VAL A 64 -5.63 -3.41 -19.33
C VAL A 64 -4.96 -2.62 -18.22
N PHE A 65 -5.30 -2.94 -16.98
CA PHE A 65 -4.74 -2.28 -15.78
C PHE A 65 -3.30 -2.65 -15.47
N TYR A 66 -2.62 -3.46 -16.31
CA TYR A 66 -1.31 -4.03 -15.98
C TYR A 66 -0.28 -3.00 -15.50
N VAL A 67 -0.21 -1.83 -16.12
CA VAL A 67 0.79 -0.81 -15.75
C VAL A 67 0.50 -0.27 -14.34
N SER A 68 -0.75 0.09 -14.06
CA SER A 68 -1.16 0.57 -12.74
C SER A 68 -1.02 -0.53 -11.69
N GLU A 69 -1.51 -1.75 -11.98
CA GLU A 69 -1.43 -2.88 -11.05
C GLU A 69 0.00 -3.26 -10.69
N VAL A 70 0.90 -3.35 -11.69
CA VAL A 70 2.33 -3.62 -11.45
C VAL A 70 2.93 -2.54 -10.55
N SER A 71 2.60 -1.28 -10.80
CA SER A 71 3.11 -0.15 -10.02
C SER A 71 2.59 -0.18 -8.57
N TRP A 72 1.31 -0.50 -8.37
CA TRP A 72 0.74 -0.65 -7.02
C TRP A 72 1.33 -1.84 -6.29
N ILE A 73 1.51 -3.00 -6.96
CA ILE A 73 2.19 -4.17 -6.38
C ILE A 73 3.63 -3.80 -6.01
N ALA A 74 4.36 -3.09 -6.89
CA ALA A 74 5.72 -2.63 -6.61
C ALA A 74 5.78 -1.72 -5.37
N SER A 75 4.77 -0.86 -5.17
CA SER A 75 4.63 -0.05 -3.95
C SER A 75 4.55 -0.93 -2.69
N TYR A 76 3.66 -1.93 -2.69
CA TYR A 76 3.53 -2.85 -1.56
C TYR A 76 4.77 -3.74 -1.37
N LEU A 77 5.49 -4.10 -2.44
CA LEU A 77 6.80 -4.77 -2.34
C LEU A 77 7.85 -3.87 -1.67
N CYS A 78 7.82 -2.56 -1.91
CA CYS A 78 8.64 -1.61 -1.16
C CYS A 78 8.26 -1.57 0.33
N PHE A 79 6.96 -1.58 0.67
CA PHE A 79 6.53 -1.65 2.07
C PHE A 79 6.91 -2.99 2.72
N LEU A 80 6.85 -4.10 1.99
CA LEU A 80 7.39 -5.39 2.44
C LEU A 80 8.90 -5.31 2.68
N SER A 81 9.65 -4.71 1.76
CA SER A 81 11.09 -4.51 1.89
C SER A 81 11.45 -3.64 3.09
N LEU A 82 10.63 -2.61 3.39
CA LEU A 82 10.76 -1.82 4.61
C LEU A 82 10.60 -2.69 5.87
N GLN A 83 9.62 -3.60 5.88
CA GLN A 83 9.42 -4.54 6.98
C GLN A 83 10.60 -5.52 7.13
N ILE A 84 11.11 -6.06 6.02
CA ILE A 84 12.27 -6.96 6.02
C ILE A 84 13.51 -6.26 6.57
N LEU A 85 13.77 -5.00 6.15
CA LEU A 85 14.91 -4.23 6.64
C LEU A 85 14.85 -4.00 8.17
N ARG A 86 13.63 -3.92 8.72
CA ARG A 86 13.44 -3.80 10.18
C ARG A 86 13.66 -5.11 10.92
N MET A 87 13.68 -6.26 10.19
CA MET A 87 13.92 -7.60 10.74
C MET A 87 15.40 -7.94 10.96
N GLU A 88 16.36 -7.18 10.41
CA GLU A 88 17.80 -7.52 10.38
C GLU A 88 18.41 -7.97 11.73
N GLN A 89 17.74 -7.70 12.85
CA GLN A 89 18.19 -8.08 14.20
C GLN A 89 17.27 -9.08 14.90
N LEU A 90 16.27 -9.64 14.20
CA LEU A 90 15.28 -10.54 14.78
C LEU A 90 15.41 -11.94 14.17
N GLN A 91 15.51 -12.96 15.01
CA GLN A 91 15.39 -14.34 14.54
C GLN A 91 13.93 -14.64 14.19
N LEU A 92 13.68 -14.93 12.92
CA LEU A 92 12.39 -15.42 12.46
C LEU A 92 12.11 -16.79 13.07
N ARG A 93 11.19 -16.83 14.04
CA ARG A 93 10.60 -18.08 14.52
C ARG A 93 9.18 -18.19 13.97
N ALA A 94 8.84 -19.32 13.35
CA ALA A 94 7.50 -19.57 12.91
C ALA A 94 6.51 -19.42 14.10
N ARG A 95 5.52 -18.54 13.93
CA ARG A 95 4.48 -18.29 14.93
C ARG A 95 3.11 -18.51 14.30
N PRO A 96 2.23 -19.32 14.91
CA PRO A 96 0.96 -19.71 14.28
C PRO A 96 0.01 -18.53 14.11
N LEU A 97 -0.08 -17.60 15.06
CA LEU A 97 -1.03 -16.49 14.98
C LEU A 97 -0.72 -15.48 13.86
N PRO A 98 0.53 -14.98 13.69
CA PRO A 98 0.89 -14.21 12.50
C PRO A 98 0.69 -14.96 11.19
N ALA A 99 0.98 -16.27 11.15
CA ALA A 99 0.78 -17.09 9.96
C ALA A 99 -0.71 -17.21 9.59
N LEU A 100 -1.58 -17.40 10.57
CA LEU A 100 -3.03 -17.42 10.34
C LEU A 100 -3.53 -16.10 9.76
N GLY A 101 -3.10 -14.95 10.32
CA GLY A 101 -3.43 -13.63 9.79
C GLY A 101 -2.97 -13.45 8.34
N ALA A 102 -1.75 -13.88 8.02
CA ALA A 102 -1.20 -13.83 6.66
C ALA A 102 -2.01 -14.69 5.67
N ILE A 103 -2.34 -15.92 6.05
CA ILE A 103 -3.15 -16.85 5.23
C ILE A 103 -4.55 -16.29 4.99
N LEU A 104 -5.21 -15.77 6.04
CA LEU A 104 -6.52 -15.15 5.89
C LEU A 104 -6.49 -13.93 4.97
N THR A 105 -5.47 -13.06 5.10
CA THR A 105 -5.30 -11.92 4.21
C THR A 105 -5.10 -12.36 2.76
N ALA A 106 -4.20 -13.32 2.52
CA ALA A 106 -3.97 -13.83 1.18
C ALA A 106 -5.22 -14.49 0.59
N ALA A 107 -5.96 -15.27 1.37
CA ALA A 107 -7.21 -15.89 0.94
C ALA A 107 -8.26 -14.84 0.58
N LEU A 108 -8.44 -13.78 1.39
CA LEU A 108 -9.37 -12.69 1.09
C LEU A 108 -9.00 -11.98 -0.21
N VAL A 109 -7.72 -11.64 -0.40
CA VAL A 109 -7.26 -11.02 -1.66
C VAL A 109 -7.57 -11.92 -2.86
N LEU A 110 -7.31 -13.22 -2.76
CA LEU A 110 -7.59 -14.16 -3.86
C LEU A 110 -9.08 -14.25 -4.15
N VAL A 111 -9.94 -14.31 -3.13
CA VAL A 111 -11.40 -14.39 -3.31
C VAL A 111 -11.92 -13.15 -4.06
N PHE A 112 -11.56 -11.94 -3.62
CA PHE A 112 -12.06 -10.70 -4.21
C PHE A 112 -11.35 -10.28 -5.51
N ARG A 113 -10.15 -10.81 -5.80
CA ARG A 113 -9.38 -10.47 -7.00
C ARG A 113 -9.31 -11.60 -8.04
N MET A 114 -9.88 -12.79 -7.76
CA MET A 114 -9.87 -13.91 -8.71
C MET A 114 -10.62 -13.61 -10.02
N LEU A 115 -11.55 -12.67 -10.00
CA LEU A 115 -12.28 -12.22 -11.20
C LEU A 115 -11.54 -11.07 -11.93
N GLY A 116 -10.37 -10.65 -11.43
CA GLY A 116 -9.54 -9.61 -12.05
C GLY A 116 -8.84 -10.10 -13.33
N PRO A 117 -8.21 -9.17 -14.08
CA PRO A 117 -7.66 -9.44 -15.41
C PRO A 117 -6.47 -10.41 -15.42
N SER A 118 -5.81 -10.65 -14.29
CA SER A 118 -4.64 -11.55 -14.22
C SER A 118 -4.54 -12.28 -12.87
N TYR A 119 -4.64 -13.61 -12.93
CA TYR A 119 -4.42 -14.46 -11.74
C TYR A 119 -3.01 -14.30 -11.16
N LEU A 120 -2.00 -14.08 -12.02
CA LEU A 120 -0.63 -13.90 -11.56
C LEU A 120 -0.49 -12.65 -10.69
N MET A 121 -1.08 -11.53 -11.12
CA MET A 121 -1.07 -10.28 -10.35
C MET A 121 -1.83 -10.43 -9.03
N SER A 122 -2.98 -11.10 -9.06
CA SER A 122 -3.76 -11.39 -7.85
C SER A 122 -2.96 -12.25 -6.86
N LEU A 123 -2.24 -13.26 -7.34
CA LEU A 123 -1.39 -14.11 -6.51
C LEU A 123 -0.21 -13.33 -5.91
N LEU A 124 0.50 -12.55 -6.73
CA LEU A 124 1.61 -11.72 -6.26
C LEU A 124 1.15 -10.72 -5.20
N PHE A 125 -0.02 -10.11 -5.41
CA PHE A 125 -0.57 -9.16 -4.46
C PHE A 125 -0.99 -9.85 -3.15
N ALA A 126 -1.66 -11.00 -3.23
CA ALA A 126 -2.04 -11.80 -2.07
C ALA A 126 -0.83 -12.22 -1.22
N LEU A 127 0.23 -12.71 -1.87
CA LEU A 127 1.47 -13.09 -1.19
C LEU A 127 2.16 -11.88 -0.54
N THR A 128 2.19 -10.75 -1.24
CA THR A 128 2.82 -9.51 -0.73
C THR A 128 2.08 -8.99 0.49
N LEU A 129 0.74 -8.85 0.44
CA LEU A 129 -0.05 -8.39 1.57
C LEU A 129 0.00 -9.37 2.74
N GLY A 130 -0.08 -10.67 2.47
CA GLY A 130 0.06 -11.71 3.49
C GLY A 130 1.42 -11.64 4.18
N ALA A 131 2.51 -11.47 3.43
CA ALA A 131 3.85 -11.33 4.00
C ALA A 131 3.99 -10.06 4.86
N ILE A 132 3.43 -8.92 4.44
CA ILE A 132 3.41 -7.69 5.24
C ILE A 132 2.65 -7.93 6.56
N VAL A 133 1.47 -8.57 6.51
CA VAL A 133 0.68 -8.89 7.71
C VAL A 133 1.46 -9.81 8.65
N TYR A 134 2.12 -10.85 8.11
CA TYR A 134 2.95 -11.75 8.90
C TYR A 134 4.04 -10.99 9.65
N LEU A 135 4.85 -10.19 8.92
CA LEU A 135 5.98 -9.46 9.49
C LEU A 135 5.51 -8.39 10.48
N SER A 136 4.45 -7.64 10.17
CA SER A 136 3.91 -6.62 11.08
C SER A 136 3.37 -7.24 12.36
N ALA A 137 2.60 -8.33 12.29
CA ALA A 137 2.10 -9.05 13.46
C ALA A 137 3.22 -9.70 14.28
N PHE A 138 4.29 -10.16 13.62
CA PHE A 138 5.49 -10.67 14.29
C PHE A 138 6.22 -9.58 15.05
N HIS A 139 6.42 -8.39 14.42
CA HIS A 139 7.06 -7.22 15.05
C HIS A 139 6.29 -6.73 16.27
N LEU A 140 4.97 -6.62 16.18
CA LEU A 140 4.10 -6.19 17.29
C LEU A 140 4.36 -7.00 18.57
N ARG A 141 4.66 -8.29 18.40
CA ARG A 141 4.86 -9.21 19.51
C ARG A 141 6.32 -9.25 20.00
N SER A 142 7.26 -8.89 19.11
CA SER A 142 8.70 -8.99 19.39
C SER A 142 9.32 -7.67 19.85
N ARG A 143 8.76 -6.52 19.44
CA ARG A 143 9.28 -5.17 19.74
C ARG A 143 8.17 -4.19 20.16
N PRO A 144 7.72 -4.24 21.42
CA PRO A 144 6.62 -3.39 21.88
C PRO A 144 6.90 -1.88 21.79
N ALA A 145 8.17 -1.46 21.82
CA ALA A 145 8.56 -0.05 21.73
C ALA A 145 8.36 0.58 20.34
N HIS A 146 8.24 -0.22 19.29
CA HIS A 146 8.14 0.21 17.88
C HIS A 146 6.82 -0.16 17.22
N ARG A 147 5.75 -0.33 18.00
CA ARG A 147 4.44 -0.82 17.54
C ARG A 147 3.72 0.12 16.57
N GLY A 148 3.97 1.43 16.64
CA GLY A 148 3.18 2.43 15.92
C GLY A 148 3.16 2.22 14.41
N LEU A 149 4.31 1.97 13.79
CA LEU A 149 4.41 1.73 12.35
C LEU A 149 3.72 0.42 11.93
N ASP A 150 3.89 -0.65 12.73
CA ASP A 150 3.31 -1.96 12.43
C ASP A 150 1.79 -1.96 12.54
N VAL A 151 1.23 -1.34 13.60
CA VAL A 151 -0.22 -1.17 13.76
C VAL A 151 -0.78 -0.37 12.60
N HIS A 152 -0.10 0.73 12.24
CA HIS A 152 -0.57 1.59 11.16
C HIS A 152 -0.50 0.91 9.79
N LEU A 153 0.55 0.11 9.54
CA LEU A 153 0.65 -0.67 8.30
C LEU A 153 -0.43 -1.75 8.21
N LEU A 154 -0.73 -2.44 9.32
CA LEU A 154 -1.88 -3.37 9.39
C LEU A 154 -3.21 -2.65 9.11
N PHE A 155 -3.36 -1.42 9.59
CA PHE A 155 -4.52 -0.60 9.29
C PHE A 155 -4.61 -0.25 7.80
N CYS A 156 -3.48 0.11 7.15
CA CYS A 156 -3.44 0.31 5.69
C CYS A 156 -3.86 -0.96 4.94
N ILE A 157 -3.38 -2.15 5.37
CA ILE A 157 -3.80 -3.42 4.75
C ILE A 157 -5.29 -3.68 4.95
N ALA A 158 -5.84 -3.39 6.13
CA ALA A 158 -7.28 -3.52 6.38
C ALA A 158 -8.11 -2.60 5.46
N LEU A 159 -7.68 -1.35 5.26
CA LEU A 159 -8.32 -0.43 4.32
C LEU A 159 -8.20 -0.93 2.87
N GLN A 160 -7.05 -1.51 2.48
CA GLN A 160 -6.86 -2.09 1.16
C GLN A 160 -7.80 -3.28 0.91
N LEU A 161 -7.97 -4.16 1.91
CA LEU A 161 -8.94 -5.27 1.81
C LEU A 161 -10.38 -4.75 1.74
N LEU A 162 -10.70 -3.73 2.55
CA LEU A 162 -12.01 -3.09 2.51
C LEU A 162 -12.28 -2.46 1.13
N LEU A 163 -11.26 -1.82 0.54
CA LEU A 163 -11.37 -1.24 -0.81
C LEU A 163 -11.72 -2.32 -1.85
N PHE A 164 -11.10 -3.51 -1.80
CA PHE A 164 -11.45 -4.62 -2.68
C PHE A 164 -12.91 -5.07 -2.49
N ILE A 165 -13.34 -5.24 -1.23
CA ILE A 165 -14.72 -5.63 -0.94
C ILE A 165 -15.69 -4.58 -1.48
N VAL A 166 -15.44 -3.31 -1.22
CA VAL A 166 -16.34 -2.22 -1.62
C VAL A 166 -16.37 -2.05 -3.15
N SER A 167 -15.23 -2.26 -3.84
CA SER A 167 -15.16 -2.16 -5.30
C SER A 167 -16.01 -3.22 -6.02
N ASP A 168 -16.23 -4.39 -5.41
CA ASP A 168 -17.05 -5.45 -5.99
C ASP A 168 -18.56 -5.16 -5.90
N PHE A 169 -18.96 -4.24 -5.00
CA PHE A 169 -20.37 -3.90 -4.77
C PHE A 169 -20.79 -2.54 -5.35
N LEU A 170 -19.85 -1.68 -5.72
CA LEU A 170 -20.10 -0.32 -6.17
C LEU A 170 -19.51 -0.11 -7.56
N GLU A 171 -20.40 0.00 -8.55
CA GLU A 171 -20.04 0.17 -9.97
C GLU A 171 -20.07 1.65 -10.44
N ASP A 172 -20.67 2.57 -9.65
CA ASP A 172 -20.77 3.99 -10.01
C ASP A 172 -19.57 4.78 -9.51
N TYR A 173 -18.62 5.05 -10.40
CA TYR A 173 -17.41 5.85 -10.13
C TYR A 173 -17.55 7.33 -10.50
N THR A 174 -18.75 7.77 -10.90
CA THR A 174 -19.00 9.17 -11.30
C THR A 174 -19.29 10.09 -10.12
N ARG A 175 -19.84 9.54 -9.02
CA ARG A 175 -20.27 10.25 -7.82
C ARG A 175 -19.51 9.77 -6.61
N PHE A 176 -19.38 10.67 -5.61
CA PHE A 176 -18.80 10.29 -4.32
C PHE A 176 -19.64 9.17 -3.67
N ASN A 177 -18.97 8.11 -3.30
CA ASN A 177 -19.55 6.95 -2.64
C ASN A 177 -18.58 6.35 -1.61
N LEU A 178 -18.94 5.21 -0.99
CA LEU A 178 -18.12 4.55 0.02
C LEU A 178 -16.74 4.10 -0.53
N TYR A 179 -16.65 3.72 -1.80
CA TYR A 179 -15.38 3.37 -2.45
C TYR A 179 -14.38 4.52 -2.31
N PHE A 180 -14.76 5.73 -2.72
CA PHE A 180 -13.87 6.91 -2.64
C PHE A 180 -13.56 7.31 -1.20
N ALA A 181 -14.49 7.14 -0.26
CA ALA A 181 -14.22 7.41 1.15
C ALA A 181 -13.12 6.49 1.69
N VAL A 182 -13.16 5.20 1.34
CA VAL A 182 -12.15 4.21 1.73
C VAL A 182 -10.82 4.46 1.02
N ASP A 183 -10.85 4.82 -0.27
CA ASP A 183 -9.65 5.07 -1.07
C ASP A 183 -8.89 6.32 -0.59
N ILE A 184 -9.61 7.41 -0.32
CA ILE A 184 -9.04 8.62 0.31
C ILE A 184 -8.43 8.29 1.68
N ALA A 185 -9.14 7.50 2.50
CA ALA A 185 -8.65 7.09 3.81
C ALA A 185 -7.39 6.23 3.70
N LEU A 186 -7.34 5.30 2.73
CA LEU A 186 -6.16 4.48 2.44
C LEU A 186 -4.98 5.36 2.01
N THR A 187 -5.20 6.26 1.05
CA THR A 187 -4.17 7.17 0.54
C THR A 187 -3.59 8.07 1.64
N ALA A 188 -4.45 8.66 2.47
CA ALA A 188 -4.02 9.45 3.62
C ALA A 188 -3.26 8.60 4.66
N SER A 189 -3.71 7.36 4.90
CA SER A 189 -3.04 6.43 5.79
C SER A 189 -1.68 5.99 5.26
N LEU A 190 -1.55 5.74 3.96
CA LEU A 190 -0.25 5.46 3.33
C LEU A 190 0.71 6.65 3.51
N ALA A 191 0.26 7.88 3.25
CA ALA A 191 1.08 9.07 3.46
C ALA A 191 1.55 9.23 4.92
N ALA A 192 0.72 8.84 5.90
CA ALA A 192 1.06 8.88 7.32
C ALA A 192 2.16 7.88 7.74
N LEU A 193 2.54 6.93 6.89
CA LEU A 193 3.74 6.09 7.13
C LEU A 193 5.02 6.92 7.18
N LEU A 194 5.10 8.07 6.48
CA LEU A 194 6.29 8.92 6.48
C LEU A 194 6.61 9.47 7.88
N PRO A 195 5.73 10.19 8.59
CA PRO A 195 6.03 10.68 9.94
C PRO A 195 6.26 9.54 10.95
N LEU A 196 5.62 8.38 10.79
CA LEU A 196 5.84 7.23 11.65
C LEU A 196 7.24 6.64 11.44
N THR A 197 7.66 6.47 10.17
CA THR A 197 9.01 6.01 9.82
C THR A 197 10.07 7.00 10.30
N LEU A 198 9.83 8.31 10.19
CA LEU A 198 10.72 9.35 10.68
C LEU A 198 10.92 9.28 12.20
N ARG A 199 9.87 9.03 12.96
CA ARG A 199 9.94 8.86 14.42
C ARG A 199 10.75 7.61 14.79
N GLU A 200 10.65 6.56 14.00
CA GLU A 200 11.39 5.31 14.25
C GLU A 200 12.88 5.48 13.92
N VAL A 201 13.20 6.12 12.78
CA VAL A 201 14.59 6.41 12.38
C VAL A 201 15.28 7.38 13.34
N GLY A 202 14.55 8.33 13.91
CA GLY A 202 15.09 9.31 14.87
C GLY A 202 15.34 8.76 16.28
N ARG A 203 14.89 7.53 16.56
CA ARG A 203 15.13 6.83 17.85
C ARG A 203 16.33 5.88 17.82
N LYS A 204 16.93 5.68 16.66
CA LYS A 204 18.19 4.95 16.46
C LYS A 204 19.36 5.90 16.53
#